data_fbe33a671d2817fdda33bd624d90bb68
#
_entry.id   fbe33a671d2817fdda33bd624d90bb68
#
_cell.length_a   1.000
_cell.length_b   1.000
_cell.length_c   1.000
_cell.angle_alpha   90.00
_cell.angle_beta   90.00
_cell.angle_gamma   90.00
#
_symmetry.space_group_name_H-M   'P 1'
#
loop_
_entity.id
_entity.type
_entity.pdbx_description
1 polymer ?
#
loop_
_entity_poly.entity_id
_entity_poly.type
_entity_poly.pdbx_seq_one_letter_code
_entity_poly.pdbx_strand_id
1 'polypeptide(L)'
;QEAGRIGGICPRGRELCCATWTTNFVSVSTSAARFQDISMNPQKLAGQCAKLKCCTNYEVDTYVEAIKRFPARDITLETLDNTYYFFKSDILKREITYSTDKSFAANLVTISTRRAFDVINLNKKGVKPESLSEDGYENVSQRVDLLDQDSVTRFDNTKKKKKNVQYNEKGEI
;
A
#
# COMPACT_ATOMS: atom_id res chain seq x y z
N GLN A 1 25.15 -14.31 -11.29
CA GLN A 1 26.35 -13.46 -11.03
C GLN A 1 26.70 -12.57 -12.23
N GLU A 2 26.48 -13.02 -13.47
CA GLU A 2 26.76 -12.21 -14.68
C GLU A 2 25.92 -10.92 -14.72
N ALA A 3 24.65 -10.98 -14.40
CA ALA A 3 23.81 -9.78 -14.32
C ALA A 3 24.35 -8.74 -13.32
N GLY A 4 24.98 -9.19 -12.22
CA GLY A 4 25.61 -8.30 -11.26
C GLY A 4 26.88 -7.64 -11.78
N ARG A 5 27.61 -8.28 -12.69
CA ARG A 5 28.81 -7.70 -13.33
C ARG A 5 28.44 -6.68 -14.40
N ILE A 6 27.39 -6.95 -15.16
CA ILE A 6 26.89 -6.02 -16.19
C ILE A 6 26.24 -4.79 -15.55
N GLY A 7 25.61 -4.96 -14.39
CA GLY A 7 24.82 -3.93 -13.75
C GLY A 7 23.46 -3.72 -14.41
N GLY A 8 22.79 -2.65 -14.06
CA GLY A 8 21.50 -2.27 -14.63
C GLY A 8 20.42 -2.02 -13.60
N ILE A 9 19.21 -1.81 -14.09
CA ILE A 9 18.03 -1.52 -13.27
C ILE A 9 17.14 -2.76 -13.21
N CYS A 10 16.72 -3.15 -12.00
CA CYS A 10 15.82 -4.28 -11.82
C CYS A 10 14.35 -3.90 -12.16
N PRO A 11 13.43 -4.88 -12.29
CA PRO A 11 12.02 -4.61 -12.56
C PRO A 11 11.31 -3.72 -11.51
N ARG A 12 11.94 -3.47 -10.36
CA ARG A 12 11.47 -2.55 -9.31
C ARG A 12 11.93 -1.10 -9.53
N GLY A 13 12.65 -0.81 -10.61
CA GLY A 13 13.18 0.52 -10.92
C GLY A 13 14.40 0.93 -10.07
N ARG A 14 15.07 -0.02 -9.41
CA ARG A 14 16.29 0.23 -8.60
C ARG A 14 17.47 -0.53 -9.20
N GLU A 15 18.67 -0.13 -8.81
CA GLU A 15 19.88 -0.88 -9.15
C GLU A 15 19.80 -2.34 -8.67
N LEU A 16 20.49 -3.22 -9.37
CA LEU A 16 20.52 -4.63 -9.04
C LEU A 16 21.18 -4.85 -7.68
N CYS A 17 20.48 -5.49 -6.74
CA CYS A 17 21.03 -5.85 -5.42
C CYS A 17 22.34 -6.65 -5.54
N CYS A 18 22.44 -7.52 -6.54
CA CYS A 18 23.64 -8.31 -6.82
C CYS A 18 24.82 -7.49 -7.37
N ALA A 19 24.60 -6.28 -7.86
CA ALA A 19 25.65 -5.36 -8.29
C ALA A 19 26.11 -4.43 -7.15
N THR A 20 25.25 -4.22 -6.14
CA THR A 20 25.48 -3.23 -5.08
C THR A 20 25.92 -3.88 -3.76
N TRP A 21 24.97 -4.45 -3.01
CA TRP A 21 25.19 -4.83 -1.61
C TRP A 21 25.08 -6.33 -1.33
N THR A 22 24.43 -7.12 -2.20
CA THR A 22 24.24 -8.54 -1.98
C THR A 22 25.50 -9.32 -2.33
N THR A 23 26.13 -9.90 -1.34
CA THR A 23 27.33 -10.74 -1.49
C THR A 23 27.01 -12.22 -1.34
N ASN A 24 25.98 -12.56 -0.57
CA ASN A 24 25.56 -13.94 -0.34
C ASN A 24 24.32 -14.28 -1.17
N PHE A 25 24.45 -15.30 -2.02
CA PHE A 25 23.40 -15.74 -2.93
C PHE A 25 22.85 -17.10 -2.48
N VAL A 26 21.81 -17.04 -1.68
CA VAL A 26 21.07 -18.22 -1.24
C VAL A 26 19.98 -18.57 -2.28
N SER A 27 19.67 -19.85 -2.39
CA SER A 27 18.57 -20.32 -3.24
C SER A 27 17.23 -19.74 -2.76
N VAL A 28 16.48 -19.13 -3.69
CA VAL A 28 15.19 -18.51 -3.37
C VAL A 28 14.08 -19.53 -3.50
N SER A 29 13.30 -19.69 -2.43
CA SER A 29 12.12 -20.55 -2.41
C SER A 29 10.87 -19.83 -2.91
N THR A 30 9.98 -20.55 -3.59
CA THR A 30 8.65 -20.04 -3.96
C THR A 30 7.76 -19.75 -2.75
N SER A 31 8.03 -20.37 -1.59
CA SER A 31 7.37 -20.07 -0.34
C SER A 31 7.57 -18.62 0.08
N ALA A 32 8.74 -18.05 -0.17
CA ALA A 32 9.03 -16.64 0.11
C ALA A 32 8.09 -15.69 -0.67
N ALA A 33 7.75 -16.04 -1.91
CA ALA A 33 6.78 -15.28 -2.71
C ALA A 33 5.35 -15.38 -2.15
N ARG A 34 4.97 -16.54 -1.60
CA ARG A 34 3.66 -16.74 -0.98
C ARG A 34 3.48 -15.91 0.28
N PHE A 35 4.51 -15.80 1.12
CA PHE A 35 4.48 -14.93 2.30
C PHE A 35 4.29 -13.45 1.94
N GLN A 36 4.72 -13.05 0.74
CA GLN A 36 4.60 -11.67 0.27
C GLN A 36 3.33 -11.42 -0.58
N ASP A 37 2.44 -12.40 -0.67
CA ASP A 37 1.24 -12.36 -1.55
C ASP A 37 1.57 -12.01 -3.02
N ILE A 38 2.77 -12.36 -3.47
CA ILE A 38 3.17 -12.18 -4.87
C ILE A 38 2.56 -13.31 -5.71
N SER A 39 1.89 -12.95 -6.80
CA SER A 39 1.35 -13.93 -7.71
C SER A 39 2.44 -14.83 -8.27
N MET A 40 2.16 -16.13 -8.39
CA MET A 40 3.11 -17.15 -8.86
C MET A 40 3.41 -17.06 -10.37
N ASN A 41 3.18 -15.91 -10.98
CA ASN A 41 3.53 -15.68 -12.37
C ASN A 41 5.07 -15.60 -12.52
N PRO A 42 5.68 -16.43 -13.38
CA PRO A 42 7.12 -16.43 -13.60
C PRO A 42 7.69 -15.06 -13.97
N GLN A 43 6.99 -14.29 -14.76
CA GLN A 43 7.40 -12.93 -15.15
C GLN A 43 7.53 -11.98 -13.95
N LYS A 44 6.66 -12.14 -12.96
CA LYS A 44 6.72 -11.32 -11.73
C LYS A 44 7.78 -11.82 -10.74
N LEU A 45 8.05 -13.11 -10.75
CA LEU A 45 9.01 -13.74 -9.84
C LEU A 45 10.45 -13.68 -10.36
N ALA A 46 10.66 -13.66 -11.68
CA ALA A 46 11.98 -13.66 -12.27
C ALA A 46 12.70 -12.31 -12.10
N GLY A 47 13.97 -12.38 -11.80
CA GLY A 47 14.90 -11.25 -11.88
C GLY A 47 15.50 -11.09 -13.28
N GLN A 48 16.40 -10.13 -13.44
CA GLN A 48 17.16 -9.92 -14.69
C GLN A 48 18.00 -11.14 -15.11
N CYS A 49 18.42 -11.94 -14.14
CA CYS A 49 19.21 -13.17 -14.36
C CYS A 49 18.35 -14.39 -14.70
N ALA A 50 17.05 -14.23 -14.99
CA ALA A 50 16.07 -15.31 -15.21
C ALA A 50 15.85 -16.27 -14.01
N LYS A 51 16.56 -16.08 -12.90
CA LYS A 51 16.33 -16.78 -11.63
C LYS A 51 15.31 -16.01 -10.78
N LEU A 52 14.80 -16.65 -9.73
CA LEU A 52 13.91 -15.97 -8.77
C LEU A 52 14.61 -14.76 -8.15
N LYS A 53 13.85 -13.68 -7.93
CA LYS A 53 14.35 -12.44 -7.34
C LYS A 53 14.94 -12.67 -5.97
N CYS A 54 16.22 -12.41 -5.77
CA CYS A 54 16.89 -12.56 -4.48
C CYS A 54 16.31 -11.63 -3.40
N CYS A 55 15.80 -10.48 -3.76
CA CYS A 55 15.10 -9.56 -2.83
C CYS A 55 13.89 -10.22 -2.16
N THR A 56 13.18 -11.11 -2.85
CA THR A 56 12.04 -11.85 -2.28
C THR A 56 12.48 -12.68 -1.06
N ASN A 57 13.63 -13.33 -1.13
CA ASN A 57 14.16 -14.10 -0.01
C ASN A 57 14.70 -13.19 1.10
N TYR A 58 15.32 -12.10 0.76
CA TYR A 58 15.87 -11.14 1.72
C TYR A 58 14.77 -10.47 2.57
N GLU A 59 13.63 -10.16 1.96
CA GLU A 59 12.53 -9.48 2.63
C GLU A 59 11.60 -10.44 3.40
N VAL A 60 11.73 -11.76 3.26
CA VAL A 60 10.77 -12.75 3.79
C VAL A 60 10.56 -12.63 5.29
N ASP A 61 11.62 -12.44 6.07
CA ASP A 61 11.54 -12.38 7.53
C ASP A 61 10.71 -11.17 7.99
N THR A 62 10.88 -10.04 7.33
CA THR A 62 10.09 -8.82 7.59
C THR A 62 8.59 -9.05 7.34
N TYR A 63 8.27 -9.73 6.24
CA TYR A 63 6.88 -10.07 5.93
C TYR A 63 6.28 -11.09 6.90
N VAL A 64 7.03 -12.12 7.26
CA VAL A 64 6.59 -13.13 8.24
C VAL A 64 6.33 -12.48 9.60
N GLU A 65 7.19 -11.58 10.04
CA GLU A 65 6.97 -10.85 11.30
C GLU A 65 5.74 -9.93 11.21
N ALA A 66 5.56 -9.25 10.09
CA ALA A 66 4.41 -8.39 9.88
C ALA A 66 3.09 -9.18 9.86
N ILE A 67 3.06 -10.35 9.19
CA ILE A 67 1.87 -11.22 9.11
C ILE A 67 1.42 -11.70 10.49
N LYS A 68 2.33 -11.93 11.43
CA LYS A 68 1.96 -12.33 12.81
C LYS A 68 1.05 -11.31 13.50
N ARG A 69 1.05 -10.06 13.03
CA ARG A 69 0.24 -8.97 13.56
C ARG A 69 -1.12 -8.83 12.86
N PHE A 70 -1.44 -9.74 11.92
CA PHE A 70 -2.71 -9.73 11.20
C PHE A 70 -3.69 -10.75 11.80
N PRO A 71 -5.00 -10.49 11.70
CA PRO A 71 -6.00 -11.50 12.04
C PRO A 71 -5.95 -12.67 11.06
N ALA A 72 -6.45 -13.82 11.48
CA ALA A 72 -6.54 -14.99 10.61
C ALA A 72 -7.47 -14.69 9.42
N ARG A 73 -7.09 -15.17 8.25
CA ARG A 73 -7.83 -14.93 6.99
C ARG A 73 -9.23 -15.57 6.94
N ASP A 74 -9.45 -16.56 7.78
CA ASP A 74 -10.72 -17.32 7.86
C ASP A 74 -11.81 -16.58 8.65
N ILE A 75 -11.43 -15.49 9.36
CA ILE A 75 -12.37 -14.77 10.21
C ILE A 75 -13.22 -13.84 9.33
N THR A 76 -14.52 -14.03 9.40
CA THR A 76 -15.52 -13.13 8.80
C THR A 76 -15.86 -12.00 9.76
N LEU A 77 -16.11 -10.82 9.22
CA LEU A 77 -16.56 -9.66 9.99
C LEU A 77 -18.05 -9.45 9.75
N GLU A 78 -18.82 -9.40 10.84
CA GLU A 78 -20.24 -9.16 10.77
C GLU A 78 -20.58 -7.75 11.25
N THR A 79 -21.33 -7.03 10.43
CA THR A 79 -21.96 -5.75 10.77
C THR A 79 -23.47 -5.93 10.87
N LEU A 80 -24.22 -4.87 11.18
CA LEU A 80 -25.68 -4.90 11.20
C LEU A 80 -26.25 -5.24 9.82
N ASP A 81 -25.64 -4.71 8.76
CA ASP A 81 -26.18 -4.80 7.40
C ASP A 81 -25.62 -5.99 6.60
N ASN A 82 -24.32 -6.29 6.76
CA ASN A 82 -23.62 -7.23 5.88
C ASN A 82 -22.59 -8.10 6.63
N THR A 83 -22.26 -9.23 5.99
CA THR A 83 -21.12 -10.06 6.37
C THR A 83 -19.99 -9.83 5.40
N TYR A 84 -18.78 -9.63 5.92
CA TYR A 84 -17.61 -9.32 5.15
C TYR A 84 -16.58 -10.45 5.19
N TYR A 85 -16.06 -10.79 4.02
CA TYR A 85 -15.08 -11.84 3.82
C TYR A 85 -13.73 -11.23 3.51
N PHE A 86 -12.66 -11.86 3.97
CA PHE A 86 -11.30 -11.44 3.63
C PHE A 86 -11.08 -11.53 2.12
N PHE A 87 -10.62 -10.45 1.50
CA PHE A 87 -10.31 -10.41 0.08
C PHE A 87 -8.80 -10.28 -0.16
N LYS A 88 -8.16 -9.24 0.38
CA LYS A 88 -6.75 -8.93 0.19
C LYS A 88 -6.18 -8.23 1.42
N SER A 89 -4.87 -8.41 1.67
CA SER A 89 -4.13 -7.63 2.67
C SER A 89 -2.97 -6.88 2.04
N ASP A 90 -2.73 -5.66 2.51
CA ASP A 90 -1.47 -4.94 2.30
C ASP A 90 -0.67 -5.02 3.59
N ILE A 91 0.31 -5.94 3.62
CA ILE A 91 1.02 -6.31 4.83
C ILE A 91 1.83 -5.14 5.37
N LEU A 92 2.49 -4.37 4.50
CA LEU A 92 3.36 -3.27 4.91
C LEU A 92 2.58 -2.02 5.32
N LYS A 93 1.44 -1.74 4.68
CA LYS A 93 0.54 -0.66 5.08
C LYS A 93 -0.31 -0.99 6.30
N ARG A 94 -0.38 -2.29 6.66
CA ARG A 94 -1.26 -2.82 7.71
C ARG A 94 -2.74 -2.56 7.43
N GLU A 95 -3.12 -2.71 6.19
CA GLU A 95 -4.49 -2.56 5.70
C GLU A 95 -5.03 -3.90 5.24
N ILE A 96 -6.33 -4.10 5.44
CA ILE A 96 -7.04 -5.29 5.00
C ILE A 96 -8.24 -4.84 4.22
N THR A 97 -8.42 -5.42 3.04
CA THR A 97 -9.59 -5.20 2.20
C THR A 97 -10.52 -6.38 2.36
N TYR A 98 -11.75 -6.10 2.70
CA TYR A 98 -12.84 -7.06 2.82
C TYR A 98 -13.83 -6.88 1.67
N SER A 99 -14.53 -7.95 1.31
CA SER A 99 -15.60 -7.99 0.31
C SER A 99 -16.89 -8.50 0.94
N THR A 100 -18.04 -8.04 0.47
CA THR A 100 -19.34 -8.61 0.88
C THR A 100 -19.57 -9.97 0.25
N ASP A 101 -18.93 -10.29 -0.86
CA ASP A 101 -19.01 -11.59 -1.52
C ASP A 101 -17.72 -12.39 -1.35
N LYS A 102 -17.88 -13.71 -1.17
CA LYS A 102 -16.75 -14.65 -1.05
C LYS A 102 -16.05 -14.91 -2.38
N SER A 103 -16.79 -14.88 -3.48
CA SER A 103 -16.29 -15.26 -4.83
C SER A 103 -15.91 -14.08 -5.69
N PHE A 104 -16.53 -12.93 -5.47
CA PHE A 104 -16.34 -11.74 -6.29
C PHE A 104 -15.91 -10.54 -5.46
N ALA A 105 -15.22 -9.61 -6.11
CA ALA A 105 -14.85 -8.35 -5.51
C ALA A 105 -16.05 -7.38 -5.51
N ALA A 106 -16.95 -7.53 -4.54
CA ALA A 106 -18.13 -6.69 -4.37
C ALA A 106 -17.99 -5.82 -3.12
N ASN A 107 -18.33 -4.55 -3.24
CA ASN A 107 -18.33 -3.59 -2.13
C ASN A 107 -17.07 -3.66 -1.27
N LEU A 108 -15.91 -3.45 -1.91
CA LEU A 108 -14.62 -3.54 -1.25
C LEU A 108 -14.47 -2.43 -0.21
N VAL A 109 -14.23 -2.83 1.03
CA VAL A 109 -13.93 -1.91 2.13
C VAL A 109 -12.54 -2.19 2.66
N THR A 110 -11.69 -1.17 2.68
CA THR A 110 -10.34 -1.28 3.23
C THR A 110 -10.30 -0.65 4.61
N ILE A 111 -9.84 -1.41 5.59
CA ILE A 111 -9.74 -1.01 6.99
C ILE A 111 -8.34 -1.26 7.53
N SER A 112 -7.97 -0.55 8.59
CA SER A 112 -6.73 -0.79 9.31
C SER A 112 -6.78 -2.12 10.08
N THR A 113 -5.63 -2.73 10.30
CA THR A 113 -5.53 -3.98 11.08
C THR A 113 -6.08 -3.79 12.51
N ARG A 114 -5.89 -2.61 13.10
CA ARG A 114 -6.42 -2.26 14.43
C ARG A 114 -7.94 -2.36 14.43
N ARG A 115 -8.58 -1.69 13.47
CA ARG A 115 -10.04 -1.71 13.34
C ARG A 115 -10.59 -3.13 13.12
N ALA A 116 -9.89 -3.93 12.32
CA ALA A 116 -10.27 -5.33 12.11
C ALA A 116 -10.30 -6.11 13.45
N PHE A 117 -9.30 -5.94 14.31
CA PHE A 117 -9.30 -6.58 15.65
C PHE A 117 -10.41 -6.06 16.54
N ASP A 118 -10.71 -4.76 16.51
CA ASP A 118 -11.80 -4.17 17.30
C ASP A 118 -13.15 -4.77 16.89
N VAL A 119 -13.41 -4.86 15.58
CA VAL A 119 -14.63 -5.48 15.05
C VAL A 119 -14.70 -6.97 15.41
N ILE A 120 -13.59 -7.72 15.31
CA ILE A 120 -13.53 -9.12 15.73
C ILE A 120 -13.87 -9.25 17.22
N ASN A 121 -13.35 -8.38 18.06
CA ASN A 121 -13.62 -8.40 19.50
C ASN A 121 -15.09 -8.05 19.82
N LEU A 122 -15.68 -7.10 19.07
CA LEU A 122 -17.11 -6.77 19.18
C LEU A 122 -17.98 -7.95 18.76
N ASN A 123 -17.68 -8.58 17.63
CA ASN A 123 -18.40 -9.75 17.14
C ASN A 123 -18.33 -10.94 18.12
N LYS A 124 -17.17 -11.16 18.77
CA LYS A 124 -17.04 -12.17 19.84
C LYS A 124 -17.90 -11.86 21.06
N LYS A 125 -18.17 -10.59 21.34
CA LYS A 125 -19.07 -10.15 22.41
C LYS A 125 -20.55 -10.16 21.98
N GLY A 126 -20.85 -10.51 20.73
CA GLY A 126 -22.20 -10.49 20.17
C GLY A 126 -22.68 -9.11 19.75
N VAL A 127 -21.82 -8.10 19.74
CA VAL A 127 -22.15 -6.75 19.33
C VAL A 127 -21.71 -6.56 17.88
N LYS A 128 -22.67 -6.25 17.01
CA LYS A 128 -22.41 -5.97 15.59
C LYS A 128 -22.27 -4.45 15.39
N PRO A 129 -21.13 -3.95 14.90
CA PRO A 129 -20.99 -2.55 14.58
C PRO A 129 -21.86 -2.15 13.38
N GLU A 130 -22.24 -0.88 13.31
CA GLU A 130 -23.06 -0.33 12.22
C GLU A 130 -22.27 -0.29 10.91
N SER A 131 -21.00 0.12 10.94
CA SER A 131 -20.14 0.17 9.77
C SER A 131 -18.76 -0.43 10.03
N LEU A 132 -18.11 -0.91 8.96
CA LEU A 132 -16.73 -1.41 9.04
C LEU A 132 -15.74 -0.25 9.08
N SER A 133 -15.97 0.82 8.32
CA SER A 133 -15.14 2.01 8.30
C SER A 133 -15.28 2.78 9.62
N GLU A 134 -14.17 3.30 10.14
CA GLU A 134 -14.23 4.34 11.15
C GLU A 134 -14.80 5.62 10.50
N ASP A 135 -15.80 6.23 11.14
CA ASP A 135 -16.31 7.53 10.71
C ASP A 135 -15.16 8.55 10.77
N GLY A 136 -14.55 8.85 9.61
CA GLY A 136 -13.40 9.75 9.52
C GLY A 136 -12.35 9.38 8.48
N TYR A 137 -12.27 8.12 8.08
CA TYR A 137 -11.53 7.73 6.88
C TYR A 137 -12.53 7.58 5.73
N GLU A 138 -12.99 8.70 5.21
CA GLU A 138 -13.50 8.71 3.85
C GLU A 138 -12.49 7.98 2.97
N ASN A 139 -12.96 7.02 2.18
CA ASN A 139 -12.20 6.45 1.09
C ASN A 139 -11.84 7.58 0.12
N VAL A 140 -10.83 8.33 0.47
CA VAL A 140 -10.13 9.21 -0.45
C VAL A 140 -9.25 8.32 -1.33
N SER A 141 -9.89 7.48 -2.12
CA SER A 141 -9.38 7.21 -3.45
C SER A 141 -9.72 8.44 -4.32
N GLN A 142 -9.42 9.62 -3.81
CA GLN A 142 -9.13 10.72 -4.70
C GLN A 142 -7.91 10.26 -5.47
N ARG A 143 -8.16 9.76 -6.67
CA ARG A 143 -7.18 9.90 -7.73
C ARG A 143 -6.85 11.39 -7.71
N VAL A 144 -5.78 11.70 -7.01
CA VAL A 144 -5.16 13.01 -7.12
C VAL A 144 -4.72 13.03 -8.57
N ASP A 145 -5.54 13.65 -9.40
CA ASP A 145 -5.21 13.89 -10.79
C ASP A 145 -4.04 14.87 -10.71
N LEU A 146 -2.82 14.32 -10.80
CA LEU A 146 -1.59 15.11 -10.74
C LEU A 146 -1.55 16.16 -11.85
N LEU A 147 -2.40 16.02 -12.87
CA LEU A 147 -2.56 16.96 -13.95
C LEU A 147 -3.36 18.22 -13.55
N ASP A 148 -4.26 18.13 -12.54
CA ASP A 148 -5.01 19.30 -12.06
C ASP A 148 -4.21 20.17 -11.07
N GLN A 149 -3.10 19.66 -10.52
CA GLN A 149 -2.25 20.44 -9.60
C GLN A 149 -1.21 21.32 -10.30
N ASP A 150 -0.91 21.05 -11.54
CA ASP A 150 0.00 21.88 -12.36
C ASP A 150 -0.79 22.89 -13.20
N SER A 151 -1.55 23.76 -12.55
CA SER A 151 -2.04 24.95 -13.25
C SER A 151 -0.84 25.84 -13.53
N VAL A 152 -0.60 26.11 -14.81
CA VAL A 152 0.48 26.97 -15.35
C VAL A 152 0.47 28.38 -14.71
N THR A 153 -0.62 28.76 -14.04
CA THR A 153 -0.83 30.04 -13.37
C THR A 153 -0.34 30.11 -11.91
N ARG A 154 0.28 29.03 -11.39
CA ARG A 154 0.79 28.96 -10.00
C ARG A 154 1.80 30.07 -9.67
N PHE A 155 2.54 30.58 -10.68
CA PHE A 155 3.51 31.63 -10.50
C PHE A 155 2.96 33.07 -10.70
N ASP A 156 1.77 33.21 -11.27
CA ASP A 156 1.19 34.55 -11.54
C ASP A 156 0.57 35.19 -10.29
N ASN A 157 0.17 34.41 -9.30
CA ASN A 157 -0.42 34.92 -8.06
C ASN A 157 0.58 35.60 -7.12
N THR A 158 1.90 35.39 -7.31
CA THR A 158 2.94 36.03 -6.49
C THR A 158 3.21 37.49 -6.92
N LYS A 159 2.94 37.84 -8.18
CA LYS A 159 3.13 39.22 -8.68
C LYS A 159 1.99 40.17 -8.28
N LYS A 160 0.77 39.68 -8.05
CA LYS A 160 -0.35 40.52 -7.64
C LYS A 160 -0.29 40.98 -6.18
N LYS A 161 0.33 40.21 -5.29
CA LYS A 161 0.49 40.62 -3.89
C LYS A 161 1.53 41.73 -3.66
N LYS A 162 2.50 41.93 -4.55
CA LYS A 162 3.51 43.00 -4.44
C LYS A 162 3.04 44.37 -4.93
N LYS A 163 1.97 44.43 -5.75
CA LYS A 163 1.44 45.71 -6.24
C LYS A 163 0.47 46.40 -5.28
N ASN A 164 -0.11 45.69 -4.32
CA ASN A 164 -1.08 46.28 -3.39
C ASN A 164 -0.48 46.86 -2.10
N VAL A 165 0.84 46.72 -1.88
CA VAL A 165 1.50 47.23 -0.65
C VAL A 165 2.11 48.62 -0.86
N GLN A 166 2.16 49.15 -2.09
CA GLN A 166 2.82 50.43 -2.37
C GLN A 166 1.90 51.65 -2.53
N TYR A 167 0.60 51.54 -2.18
CA TYR A 167 -0.34 52.65 -2.44
C TYR A 167 -0.92 53.31 -1.19
N ASN A 168 -0.41 53.00 0.02
CA ASN A 168 -0.96 53.59 1.24
C ASN A 168 -0.01 54.51 2.00
N GLU A 169 1.04 55.03 1.35
CA GLU A 169 1.92 56.00 2.02
C GLU A 169 2.09 57.31 1.26
N LYS A 170 1.00 57.92 0.79
CA LYS A 170 1.01 59.36 0.43
C LYS A 170 -0.44 59.89 0.45
N GLY A 171 -0.79 60.49 1.55
CA GLY A 171 -2.01 61.28 1.62
C GLY A 171 -2.45 61.67 3.01
N GLU A 172 -1.64 62.46 3.72
CA GLU A 172 -2.13 63.39 4.73
C GLU A 172 -1.18 64.55 4.82
N ILE A 173 -1.66 65.71 4.34
CA ILE A 173 -1.50 67.04 4.93
C ILE A 173 -2.90 67.64 5.00
#